data_8359b1c619a7d80bfbf9d829ba4af76d
#
_entry.id   8359b1c619a7d80bfbf9d829ba4af76d
#
_cell.length_a   1.000
_cell.length_b   1.000
_cell.length_c   1.000
_cell.angle_alpha   90.00
_cell.angle_beta   90.00
_cell.angle_gamma   90.00
#
_symmetry.space_group_name_H-M   'P 1'
#
loop_
_entity.id
_entity.type
_entity.pdbx_description
1 polymer ?
#
loop_
_entity_poly.entity_id
_entity_poly.type
_entity_poly.pdbx_seq_one_letter_code
_entity_poly.pdbx_strand_id
1 'polypeptide(L)'
;MKKLLVFVILTFLVPAGYGDAREVDTILNNAKRDGRVVMLELGSVGCIPCEQMKPVMEKLRTNYKGKLEVIFVDVRKDRENGRRFGVTMIPTQVFLDKAGKEFHRHIGFYGYEEIEPVLKKAGL
;
A
#
# COMPACT_ATOMS: atom_id res chain seq x y z
N MET A 1 15.59 -28.19 48.11
CA MET A 1 14.64 -28.50 47.00
C MET A 1 14.63 -27.29 46.07
N LYS A 2 15.27 -27.41 44.93
CA LYS A 2 15.28 -26.33 43.94
C LYS A 2 14.03 -26.44 43.07
N LYS A 3 13.11 -25.46 43.16
CA LYS A 3 11.96 -25.35 42.26
C LYS A 3 12.45 -24.83 40.89
N LEU A 4 12.41 -25.71 39.89
CA LEU A 4 12.72 -25.37 38.51
C LEU A 4 11.51 -24.62 37.92
N LEU A 5 11.65 -23.30 37.78
CA LEU A 5 10.66 -22.47 37.05
C LEU A 5 10.87 -22.71 35.57
N VAL A 6 9.99 -23.52 34.96
CA VAL A 6 9.91 -23.66 33.53
C VAL A 6 9.22 -22.44 32.96
N PHE A 7 10.02 -21.53 32.36
CA PHE A 7 9.48 -20.44 31.55
C PHE A 7 9.01 -21.04 30.20
N VAL A 8 7.69 -21.23 30.10
CA VAL A 8 7.08 -21.51 28.80
C VAL A 8 7.09 -20.22 27.99
N ILE A 9 8.06 -20.09 27.09
CA ILE A 9 8.06 -19.02 26.08
C ILE A 9 6.97 -19.39 25.08
N LEU A 10 5.82 -18.77 25.21
CA LEU A 10 4.75 -18.82 24.22
C LEU A 10 5.19 -17.99 23.03
N THR A 11 5.83 -18.62 22.04
CA THR A 11 6.12 -17.98 20.77
C THR A 11 4.80 -17.75 20.04
N PHE A 12 4.30 -16.52 20.11
CA PHE A 12 3.24 -16.08 19.21
C PHE A 12 3.78 -16.13 17.78
N LEU A 13 3.42 -17.17 17.04
CA LEU A 13 3.52 -17.17 15.59
C LEU A 13 2.53 -16.12 15.10
N VAL A 14 3.03 -14.91 14.80
CA VAL A 14 2.27 -13.92 14.04
C VAL A 14 2.15 -14.49 12.62
N PRO A 15 0.97 -14.86 12.15
CA PRO A 15 0.84 -15.26 10.75
C PRO A 15 1.26 -14.06 9.90
N ALA A 16 2.11 -14.30 8.90
CA ALA A 16 2.41 -13.33 7.86
C ALA A 16 1.09 -13.01 7.15
N GLY A 17 0.36 -12.03 7.67
CA GLY A 17 -0.98 -11.67 7.25
C GLY A 17 -0.91 -10.90 5.94
N TYR A 18 -1.61 -11.37 4.97
CA TYR A 18 -2.12 -10.56 3.86
C TYR A 18 -2.82 -9.33 4.45
N GLY A 19 -2.53 -8.14 3.86
CA GLY A 19 -3.04 -6.88 4.36
C GLY A 19 -4.53 -6.90 4.63
N ASP A 20 -4.87 -6.92 5.91
CA ASP A 20 -6.23 -6.74 6.41
C ASP A 20 -6.60 -5.26 6.24
N ALA A 21 -7.90 -4.96 6.09
CA ALA A 21 -8.42 -3.59 6.00
C ALA A 21 -7.85 -2.68 7.10
N ARG A 22 -7.60 -3.23 8.29
CA ARG A 22 -6.95 -2.54 9.42
C ARG A 22 -5.49 -2.18 9.18
N GLU A 23 -4.77 -3.00 8.40
CA GLU A 23 -3.37 -2.71 8.06
C GLU A 23 -3.30 -1.52 7.12
N VAL A 24 -4.17 -1.45 6.11
CA VAL A 24 -4.27 -0.30 5.20
C VAL A 24 -4.58 0.97 5.99
N ASP A 25 -5.56 0.95 6.90
CA ASP A 25 -5.88 2.10 7.74
C ASP A 25 -4.71 2.56 8.61
N THR A 26 -3.98 1.62 9.20
CA THR A 26 -2.79 1.93 10.00
C THR A 26 -1.73 2.63 9.16
N ILE A 27 -1.46 2.13 7.95
CA ILE A 27 -0.47 2.73 7.05
C ILE A 27 -0.92 4.12 6.60
N LEU A 28 -2.20 4.30 6.23
CA LEU A 28 -2.76 5.59 5.82
C LEU A 28 -2.70 6.63 6.95
N ASN A 29 -3.04 6.24 8.17
CA ASN A 29 -2.97 7.11 9.35
C ASN A 29 -1.52 7.52 9.65
N ASN A 30 -0.58 6.59 9.56
CA ASN A 30 0.85 6.87 9.72
C ASN A 30 1.37 7.82 8.63
N ALA A 31 1.02 7.58 7.38
CA ALA A 31 1.41 8.44 6.26
C ALA A 31 0.89 9.87 6.44
N LYS A 32 -0.38 10.02 6.84
CA LYS A 32 -1.00 11.32 7.14
C LYS A 32 -0.29 12.03 8.31
N ARG A 33 -0.03 11.31 9.41
CA ARG A 33 0.70 11.86 10.58
C ARG A 33 2.09 12.35 10.17
N ASP A 34 2.77 11.59 9.33
CA ASP A 34 4.15 11.86 8.91
C ASP A 34 4.22 12.81 7.69
N GLY A 35 3.09 13.29 7.19
CA GLY A 35 2.99 14.23 6.06
C GLY A 35 3.47 13.64 4.73
N ARG A 36 3.25 12.33 4.51
CA ARG A 36 3.60 11.64 3.27
C ARG A 36 2.43 11.56 2.30
N VAL A 37 2.74 11.66 1.02
CA VAL A 37 1.82 11.31 -0.07
C VAL A 37 1.69 9.80 -0.14
N VAL A 38 0.54 9.28 -0.53
CA VAL A 38 0.30 7.84 -0.67
C VAL A 38 -0.09 7.50 -2.10
N MET A 39 0.47 6.43 -2.63
CA MET A 39 -0.02 5.74 -3.82
C MET A 39 -0.54 4.36 -3.40
N LEU A 40 -1.83 4.13 -3.59
CA LEU A 40 -2.45 2.82 -3.47
C LEU A 40 -2.44 2.15 -4.82
N GLU A 41 -1.81 0.98 -4.92
CA GLU A 41 -1.92 0.07 -6.05
C GLU A 41 -2.97 -0.99 -5.73
N LEU A 42 -4.16 -0.81 -6.29
CA LEU A 42 -5.31 -1.68 -6.07
C LEU A 42 -5.38 -2.69 -7.23
N GLY A 43 -4.89 -3.87 -6.97
CA GLY A 43 -4.70 -4.91 -7.98
C GLY A 43 -5.02 -6.30 -7.44
N SER A 44 -4.42 -7.32 -8.03
CA SER A 44 -4.49 -8.69 -7.55
C SER A 44 -3.27 -9.48 -7.98
N VAL A 45 -2.93 -10.50 -7.21
CA VAL A 45 -1.93 -11.50 -7.61
C VAL A 45 -2.44 -12.26 -8.84
N GLY A 46 -1.56 -12.50 -9.83
CA GLY A 46 -1.88 -13.22 -11.06
C GLY A 46 -2.58 -12.38 -12.15
N CYS A 47 -2.76 -11.08 -11.92
CA CYS A 47 -3.21 -10.12 -12.93
C CYS A 47 -1.98 -9.59 -13.68
N ILE A 48 -1.90 -9.80 -15.00
CA ILE A 48 -0.71 -9.46 -15.79
C ILE A 48 -0.32 -7.97 -15.68
N PRO A 49 -1.21 -6.99 -15.95
CA PRO A 49 -0.84 -5.58 -15.80
C PRO A 49 -0.56 -5.18 -14.35
N CYS A 50 -1.13 -5.87 -13.34
CA CYS A 50 -0.78 -5.66 -11.93
C CYS A 50 0.65 -6.13 -11.64
N GLU A 51 1.07 -7.26 -12.21
CA GLU A 51 2.45 -7.75 -12.08
C GLU A 51 3.45 -6.79 -12.72
N GLN A 52 3.09 -6.16 -13.83
CA GLN A 52 3.91 -5.15 -14.50
C GLN A 52 4.10 -3.87 -13.65
N MET A 53 3.20 -3.60 -12.70
CA MET A 53 3.34 -2.50 -11.76
C MET A 53 4.42 -2.74 -10.67
N LYS A 54 4.82 -3.98 -10.41
CA LYS A 54 5.80 -4.29 -9.36
C LYS A 54 7.12 -3.52 -9.50
N PRO A 55 7.82 -3.56 -10.66
CA PRO A 55 9.06 -2.79 -10.82
C PRO A 55 8.82 -1.27 -10.74
N VAL A 56 7.67 -0.78 -11.18
CA VAL A 56 7.30 0.65 -11.05
C VAL A 56 7.18 1.02 -9.57
N MET A 57 6.47 0.22 -8.78
CA MET A 57 6.33 0.44 -7.34
C MET A 57 7.68 0.41 -6.61
N GLU A 58 8.57 -0.52 -6.95
CA GLU A 58 9.90 -0.59 -6.35
C GLU A 58 10.74 0.64 -6.68
N LYS A 59 10.71 1.11 -7.93
CA LYS A 59 11.38 2.34 -8.35
C LYS A 59 10.86 3.56 -7.60
N LEU A 60 9.52 3.64 -7.43
CA LEU A 60 8.89 4.72 -6.65
C LEU A 60 9.30 4.68 -5.17
N ARG A 61 9.30 3.51 -4.54
CA ARG A 61 9.74 3.34 -3.15
C ARG A 61 11.18 3.78 -2.94
N THR A 62 12.04 3.46 -3.88
CA THR A 62 13.47 3.85 -3.84
C THR A 62 13.64 5.35 -4.01
N ASN A 63 13.05 5.92 -5.05
CA ASN A 63 13.30 7.32 -5.45
C ASN A 63 12.59 8.34 -4.55
N TYR A 64 11.48 7.95 -3.93
CA TYR A 64 10.67 8.82 -3.06
C TYR A 64 10.64 8.36 -1.60
N LYS A 65 11.67 7.65 -1.16
CA LYS A 65 11.80 7.15 0.22
C LYS A 65 11.59 8.28 1.23
N GLY A 66 10.70 8.05 2.20
CA GLY A 66 10.36 9.02 3.24
C GLY A 66 9.35 10.10 2.81
N LYS A 67 9.01 10.21 1.53
CA LYS A 67 8.07 11.21 0.99
C LYS A 67 6.80 10.59 0.43
N LEU A 68 6.92 9.41 -0.19
CA LEU A 68 5.83 8.64 -0.78
C LEU A 68 5.70 7.30 -0.07
N GLU A 69 4.49 6.96 0.33
CA GLU A 69 4.12 5.62 0.76
C GLU A 69 3.47 4.87 -0.41
N VAL A 70 3.98 3.70 -0.77
CA VAL A 70 3.45 2.88 -1.85
C VAL A 70 2.90 1.59 -1.28
N ILE A 71 1.58 1.41 -1.37
CA ILE A 71 0.83 0.30 -0.78
C ILE A 71 0.20 -0.55 -1.87
N PHE A 72 0.44 -1.86 -1.85
CA PHE A 72 -0.29 -2.81 -2.68
C PHE A 72 -1.46 -3.40 -1.88
N VAL A 73 -2.65 -3.39 -2.47
CA VAL A 73 -3.87 -3.99 -1.92
C VAL A 73 -4.42 -5.00 -2.93
N ASP A 74 -4.47 -6.28 -2.54
CA ASP A 74 -5.13 -7.32 -3.33
C ASP A 74 -6.64 -7.25 -3.12
N VAL A 75 -7.35 -6.59 -4.03
CA VAL A 75 -8.80 -6.34 -3.91
C VAL A 75 -9.67 -7.58 -4.11
N ARG A 76 -9.10 -8.69 -4.58
CA ARG A 76 -9.81 -9.98 -4.61
C ARG A 76 -9.85 -10.64 -3.23
N LYS A 77 -8.84 -10.38 -2.41
CA LYS A 77 -8.75 -10.83 -1.01
C LYS A 77 -9.37 -9.80 -0.07
N ASP A 78 -9.07 -8.53 -0.26
CA ASP A 78 -9.58 -7.39 0.49
C ASP A 78 -10.65 -6.64 -0.31
N ARG A 79 -11.84 -7.23 -0.34
CA ARG A 79 -12.99 -6.65 -1.05
C ARG A 79 -13.52 -5.37 -0.41
N GLU A 80 -13.30 -5.19 0.88
CA GLU A 80 -13.73 -4.00 1.61
C GLU A 80 -12.98 -2.78 1.10
N ASN A 81 -11.66 -2.83 1.05
CA ASN A 81 -10.85 -1.75 0.47
C ASN A 81 -11.11 -1.59 -1.04
N GLY A 82 -11.35 -2.67 -1.79
CA GLY A 82 -11.76 -2.57 -3.18
C GLY A 82 -13.02 -1.70 -3.37
N ARG A 83 -14.05 -1.91 -2.55
CA ARG A 83 -15.29 -1.10 -2.56
C ARG A 83 -15.05 0.32 -2.04
N ARG A 84 -14.32 0.45 -0.92
CA ARG A 84 -14.00 1.74 -0.29
C ARG A 84 -13.33 2.70 -1.25
N PHE A 85 -12.38 2.21 -2.05
CA PHE A 85 -11.68 3.02 -3.05
C PHE A 85 -12.35 3.02 -4.42
N GLY A 86 -13.54 2.46 -4.55
CA GLY A 86 -14.33 2.51 -5.79
C GLY A 86 -13.66 1.80 -6.97
N VAL A 87 -12.99 0.66 -6.74
CA VAL A 87 -12.29 -0.09 -7.77
C VAL A 87 -13.29 -0.81 -8.66
N THR A 88 -13.30 -0.48 -9.95
CA THR A 88 -14.13 -1.13 -10.98
C THR A 88 -13.33 -2.03 -11.89
N MET A 89 -12.04 -1.71 -12.09
CA MET A 89 -11.08 -2.47 -12.88
C MET A 89 -9.72 -2.50 -12.18
N ILE A 90 -8.93 -3.53 -12.43
CA ILE A 90 -7.58 -3.67 -11.88
C ILE A 90 -6.54 -3.71 -13.01
N PRO A 91 -5.34 -3.16 -12.75
CA PRO A 91 -5.00 -2.36 -11.58
C PRO A 91 -5.62 -0.96 -11.61
N THR A 92 -5.87 -0.38 -10.44
CA THR A 92 -6.21 1.03 -10.27
C THR A 92 -5.25 1.66 -9.29
N GLN A 93 -4.64 2.78 -9.66
CA GLN A 93 -3.79 3.56 -8.77
C GLN A 93 -4.60 4.74 -8.22
N VAL A 94 -4.59 4.88 -6.90
CA VAL A 94 -5.21 6.02 -6.19
C VAL A 94 -4.13 6.77 -5.45
N PHE A 95 -4.06 8.09 -5.67
CA PHE A 95 -3.09 8.97 -5.04
C PHE A 95 -3.77 9.86 -4.02
N LEU A 96 -3.27 9.79 -2.78
CA LEU A 96 -3.74 10.59 -1.67
C LEU A 96 -2.68 11.63 -1.29
N ASP A 97 -3.10 12.86 -1.07
CA ASP A 97 -2.24 13.93 -0.59
C ASP A 97 -1.86 13.75 0.90
N LYS A 98 -1.06 14.66 1.43
CA LYS A 98 -0.59 14.66 2.82
C LYS A 98 -1.74 14.75 3.85
N ALA A 99 -2.91 15.22 3.44
CA ALA A 99 -4.12 15.26 4.26
C ALA A 99 -4.96 13.97 4.13
N GLY A 100 -4.56 13.03 3.27
CA GLY A 100 -5.28 11.79 3.00
C GLY A 100 -6.42 11.95 2.00
N LYS A 101 -6.47 13.07 1.25
CA LYS A 101 -7.47 13.32 0.22
C LYS A 101 -6.98 12.82 -1.14
N GLU A 102 -7.87 12.10 -1.86
CA GLU A 102 -7.59 11.70 -3.24
C GLU A 102 -7.43 12.92 -4.16
N PHE A 103 -6.30 12.98 -4.89
CA PHE A 103 -6.05 14.05 -5.85
C PHE A 103 -5.79 13.54 -7.28
N HIS A 104 -5.53 12.23 -7.44
CA HIS A 104 -5.33 11.61 -8.76
C HIS A 104 -5.71 10.15 -8.75
N ARG A 105 -6.16 9.65 -9.89
CA ARG A 105 -6.54 8.24 -10.10
C ARG A 105 -6.20 7.84 -11.54
N HIS A 106 -5.71 6.60 -11.69
CA HIS A 106 -5.47 6.00 -12.99
C HIS A 106 -5.93 4.54 -13.02
N ILE A 107 -6.43 4.07 -14.14
CA ILE A 107 -6.86 2.69 -14.35
C ILE A 107 -5.97 2.04 -15.41
N GLY A 108 -5.49 0.84 -15.13
CA GLY A 108 -4.58 0.09 -15.97
C GLY A 108 -3.12 0.24 -15.56
N PHE A 109 -2.21 -0.25 -16.41
CA PHE A 109 -0.78 -0.06 -16.20
C PHE A 109 -0.43 1.42 -16.23
N TYR A 110 0.44 1.85 -15.31
CA TYR A 110 0.87 3.24 -15.19
C TYR A 110 2.38 3.31 -15.03
N GLY A 111 3.06 3.77 -16.07
CA GLY A 111 4.52 3.81 -16.11
C GLY A 111 5.11 4.83 -15.14
N TYR A 112 6.36 4.59 -14.72
CA TYR A 112 7.07 5.49 -13.80
C TYR A 112 7.14 6.93 -14.34
N GLU A 113 7.45 7.09 -15.62
CA GLU A 113 7.59 8.38 -16.29
C GLU A 113 6.26 9.16 -16.38
N GLU A 114 5.13 8.44 -16.34
CA GLU A 114 3.79 9.03 -16.33
C GLU A 114 3.36 9.42 -14.90
N ILE A 115 3.79 8.65 -13.89
CA ILE A 115 3.51 8.92 -12.47
C ILE A 115 4.34 10.10 -11.96
N GLU A 116 5.60 10.24 -12.37
CA GLU A 116 6.51 11.24 -11.86
C GLU A 116 5.96 12.68 -11.95
N PRO A 117 5.36 13.14 -13.08
CA PRO A 117 4.73 14.46 -13.16
C PRO A 117 3.56 14.64 -12.17
N VAL A 118 2.81 13.57 -11.88
CA VAL A 118 1.70 13.60 -10.91
C VAL A 118 2.24 13.85 -9.51
N LEU A 119 3.32 13.18 -9.12
CA LEU A 119 3.97 13.36 -7.82
C LEU A 119 4.60 14.75 -7.68
N LYS A 120 5.21 15.28 -8.74
CA LYS A 120 5.75 16.65 -8.75
C LYS A 120 4.68 17.70 -8.52
N LYS A 121 3.47 17.52 -9.09
CA LYS A 121 2.32 18.42 -8.82
C LYS A 121 1.85 18.34 -7.36
N ALA A 122 2.07 17.21 -6.69
CA ALA A 122 1.78 17.06 -5.27
C ALA A 122 2.91 17.55 -4.33
N GLY A 123 3.96 18.14 -4.90
CA GLY A 123 5.08 18.74 -4.15
C GLY A 123 6.19 17.75 -3.76
N LEU A 124 6.32 16.63 -4.51
CA LEU A 124 7.41 15.67 -4.32
C LEU A 124 8.56 15.92 -5.28
#